data_6492f14bc0716637efa09a6469363c30
#
_entry.id   6492f14bc0716637efa09a6469363c30
#
_cell.length_a   1.000
_cell.length_b   1.000
_cell.length_c   1.000
_cell.angle_alpha   90.00
_cell.angle_beta   90.00
_cell.angle_gamma   90.00
#
_symmetry.space_group_name_H-M   'P 1'
#
loop_
_entity.id
_entity.type
_entity.pdbx_description
1 polymer ?
#
loop_
_entity_poly.entity_id
_entity_poly.type
_entity_poly.pdbx_seq_one_letter_code
_entity_poly.pdbx_strand_id
1 'polypeptide(L)' 'MSINSSESLTTEEFASLREVNKGMLQGIIPFEHRRRLIGLGYVAEKIGSLVLTSDGHMRLATGR' A
#
# COMPACT_ATOMS: atom_id res chain seq x y z
N MET A 1 11.26 -20.23 0.06
CA MET A 1 10.84 -19.73 0.00
C MET A 1 10.37 -18.95 -0.13
N SER A 2 10.18 -18.60 -0.30
CA SER A 2 9.77 -17.88 -0.31
C SER A 2 9.04 -17.23 -0.43
N ILE A 3 8.64 -17.28 -0.23
CA ILE A 3 7.66 -16.60 -0.10
C ILE A 3 7.84 -15.28 -0.09
N ASN A 4 8.77 -14.84 0.16
CA ASN A 4 8.96 -13.58 0.16
C ASN A 4 8.68 -12.92 -1.05
N SER A 5 8.75 -13.46 -2.12
CA SER A 5 8.46 -12.79 -3.34
C SER A 5 7.08 -12.29 -3.33
N SER A 6 6.22 -12.92 -2.59
CA SER A 6 4.86 -12.47 -2.62
C SER A 6 4.71 -11.14 -1.92
N GLU A 7 5.71 -10.72 -1.19
CA GLU A 7 5.61 -9.46 -0.53
C GLU A 7 6.20 -8.35 -1.30
N SER A 8 6.77 -8.60 -2.44
CA SER A 8 7.28 -7.53 -3.28
C SER A 8 6.13 -6.84 -3.96
N LEU A 9 6.18 -5.55 -4.04
CA LEU A 9 5.15 -4.79 -4.71
C LEU A 9 5.53 -4.56 -6.15
N THR A 10 4.54 -4.57 -7.03
CA THR A 10 4.79 -4.14 -8.40
C THR A 10 4.99 -2.63 -8.38
N THR A 11 5.50 -2.11 -9.47
CA THR A 11 5.69 -0.68 -9.60
C THR A 11 4.37 0.06 -9.42
N GLU A 12 3.30 -0.49 -9.97
CA GLU A 12 2.00 0.13 -9.85
C GLU A 12 1.48 0.09 -8.43
N GLU A 13 1.71 -1.03 -7.74
CA GLU A 13 1.27 -1.12 -6.36
C GLU A 13 2.04 -0.16 -5.48
N PHE A 14 3.32 0.00 -5.74
CA PHE A 14 4.13 0.93 -4.97
C PHE A 14 3.67 2.35 -5.22
N ALA A 15 3.29 2.67 -6.45
CA ALA A 15 2.77 3.99 -6.76
C ALA A 15 1.47 4.23 -6.01
N SER A 16 0.62 3.20 -5.91
CA SER A 16 -0.62 3.33 -5.15
C SER A 16 -0.32 3.58 -3.67
N LEU A 17 0.68 2.91 -3.15
CA LEU A 17 1.06 3.11 -1.76
C LEU A 17 1.48 4.56 -1.52
N ARG A 18 2.23 5.13 -2.46
CA ARG A 18 2.62 6.52 -2.35
C ARG A 18 1.42 7.45 -2.39
N GLU A 19 0.40 7.10 -3.20
CA GLU A 19 -0.79 7.92 -3.24
C GLU A 19 -1.52 7.91 -1.91
N VAL A 20 -1.55 6.78 -1.24
CA VAL A 20 -2.16 6.72 0.08
C VAL A 20 -1.40 7.66 1.03
N ASN A 21 -0.08 7.68 0.91
CA ASN A 21 0.73 8.53 1.76
C ASN A 21 0.43 10.01 1.53
N LYS A 22 0.07 10.37 0.31
CA LYS A 22 -0.27 11.75 0.03
C LYS A 22 -1.61 12.14 0.63
N GLY A 23 -2.45 11.17 0.87
CA GLY A 23 -3.72 11.43 1.55
C GLY A 23 -4.78 12.07 0.72
N MET A 24 -4.67 11.99 -0.62
CA MET A 24 -5.69 12.60 -1.44
C MET A 24 -6.11 11.69 -2.56
N LEU A 25 -7.30 11.91 -3.08
CA LEU A 25 -7.79 11.20 -4.24
C LEU A 25 -7.68 9.70 -4.13
N GLN A 26 -8.09 9.18 -3.01
CA GLN A 26 -7.94 7.75 -2.82
C GLN A 26 -8.83 6.94 -3.73
N GLY A 27 -9.77 7.57 -4.36
CA GLY A 27 -10.62 6.88 -5.30
C GLY A 27 -9.91 6.42 -6.55
N ILE A 28 -8.71 6.94 -6.81
CA ILE A 28 -8.00 6.52 -8.00
C ILE A 28 -7.18 5.27 -7.77
N ILE A 29 -7.16 4.75 -6.55
CA ILE A 29 -6.39 3.55 -6.28
C ILE A 29 -7.19 2.35 -6.72
N PRO A 30 -6.65 1.51 -7.62
CA PRO A 30 -7.38 0.35 -8.08
C PRO A 30 -7.76 -0.56 -6.93
N PHE A 31 -8.94 -1.15 -7.03
CA PHE A 31 -9.45 -1.99 -5.96
C PHE A 31 -8.50 -3.13 -5.62
N GLU A 32 -7.91 -3.73 -6.64
CA GLU A 32 -7.01 -4.85 -6.39
C GLU A 32 -5.74 -4.43 -5.68
N HIS A 33 -5.25 -3.22 -5.99
CA HIS A 33 -4.08 -2.70 -5.28
C HIS A 33 -4.46 -2.45 -3.83
N ARG A 34 -5.64 -1.89 -3.62
CA ARG A 34 -6.10 -1.60 -2.28
C ARG A 34 -6.20 -2.87 -1.46
N ARG A 35 -6.80 -3.91 -2.01
CA ARG A 35 -6.93 -5.17 -1.29
C ARG A 35 -5.57 -5.75 -0.96
N ARG A 36 -4.66 -5.68 -1.91
CA ARG A 36 -3.35 -6.26 -1.68
C ARG A 36 -2.58 -5.49 -0.61
N LEU A 37 -2.64 -4.17 -0.67
CA LEU A 37 -1.91 -3.37 0.31
C LEU A 37 -2.47 -3.57 1.71
N ILE A 38 -3.78 -3.72 1.82
CA ILE A 38 -4.40 -4.00 3.11
C ILE A 38 -3.96 -5.38 3.60
N GLY A 39 -3.99 -6.36 2.69
CA GLY A 39 -3.62 -7.72 3.06
C GLY A 39 -2.17 -7.84 3.50
N LEU A 40 -1.29 -7.01 2.94
CA LEU A 40 0.11 -7.03 3.33
C LEU A 40 0.37 -6.20 4.59
N GLY A 41 -0.63 -5.49 5.07
CA GLY A 41 -0.47 -4.72 6.28
C GLY A 41 0.15 -3.34 6.08
N TYR A 42 0.22 -2.86 4.85
CA TYR A 42 0.82 -1.57 4.57
C TYR A 42 -0.15 -0.42 4.68
N VAL A 43 -1.44 -0.68 4.51
CA VAL A 43 -2.46 0.34 4.69
C VAL A 43 -3.61 -0.21 5.50
N ALA A 44 -4.37 0.66 6.10
CA ALA A 44 -5.56 0.28 6.83
C ALA A 44 -6.69 1.22 6.44
N GLU A 45 -7.91 0.73 6.54
CA GLU A 45 -9.07 1.56 6.26
C GLU A 45 -9.57 2.18 7.55
N LYS A 46 -9.82 3.47 7.51
CA LYS A 46 -10.38 4.14 8.66
C LYS A 46 -11.42 5.13 8.17
N ILE A 47 -12.65 4.92 8.60
CA ILE A 47 -13.76 5.84 8.32
C ILE A 47 -13.77 6.28 6.87
N GLY A 48 -13.73 5.30 5.98
CA GLY A 48 -13.82 5.60 4.56
C GLY A 48 -12.56 6.08 3.92
N SER A 49 -11.45 6.08 4.63
CA SER A 49 -10.18 6.50 4.08
C SER A 49 -9.13 5.43 4.25
N LEU A 50 -8.12 5.48 3.44
CA LEU A 50 -6.96 4.61 3.60
C LEU A 50 -5.85 5.40 4.26
N VAL A 51 -5.17 4.78 5.21
CA VAL A 51 -4.02 5.41 5.85
C VAL A 51 -2.88 4.42 5.86
N LEU A 52 -1.67 4.94 5.86
CA LEU A 52 -0.50 4.09 5.93
C LEU A 52 -0.33 3.59 7.34
N THR A 53 0.07 2.32 7.45
CA THR A 53 0.48 1.78 8.74
C THR A 53 1.95 2.06 8.94
N SER A 54 2.48 1.69 10.10
CA SER A 54 3.91 1.78 10.33
C SER A 54 4.68 0.98 9.29
N ASP A 55 4.19 -0.21 8.97
CA ASP A 55 4.84 -1.03 7.96
C ASP A 55 4.78 -0.37 6.60
N GLY A 56 3.69 0.32 6.30
CA GLY A 56 3.58 1.04 5.03
C GLY A 56 4.60 2.15 4.95
N HIS A 57 4.78 2.89 6.03
CA HIS A 57 5.78 3.95 6.04
C HIS A 57 7.18 3.37 5.85
N MET A 58 7.47 2.26 6.51
CA MET A 58 8.77 1.65 6.36
C MET A 58 8.99 1.16 4.94
N ARG A 59 7.94 0.63 4.33
CA ARG A 59 8.08 0.15 2.96
C ARG A 59 8.42 1.28 2.01
N LEU A 60 7.76 2.43 2.19
CA LEU A 60 8.07 3.59 1.36
C LEU A 60 9.48 4.08 1.61
N ALA A 61 9.92 4.03 2.84
CA ALA A 61 11.26 4.50 3.17
C ALA A 61 12.34 3.63 2.54
N THR A 62 12.08 2.34 2.39
CA THR A 62 13.07 1.48 1.79
C THR A 62 13.08 1.59 0.27
N GLY A 63 12.03 2.18 -0.30
CA GLY A 63 12.02 2.38 -1.74
C GLY A 63 11.73 1.14 -2.54
N ARG A 64 11.21 0.12 -1.91
CA ARG A 64 10.98 -1.10 -2.66
C ARG A 64 9.64 -1.67 -2.41
#